data_e58bc0f6792ef6a8b1cf2c9c32de732d
#
_entry.id   e58bc0f6792ef6a8b1cf2c9c32de732d
#
_cell.length_a   1.000
_cell.length_b   1.000
_cell.length_c   1.000
_cell.angle_alpha   90.00
_cell.angle_beta   90.00
_cell.angle_gamma   90.00
#
_symmetry.space_group_name_H-M   'P 1'
#
loop_
_entity.id
_entity.type
_entity.pdbx_description
1 polymer ?
#
loop_
_entity_poly.entity_id
_entity_poly.type
_entity_poly.pdbx_seq_one_letter_code
_entity_poly.pdbx_strand_id
1 'polypeptide(L)'
;MKKAALIAYSRRGLMTAGKVRDCLPDADCSLFAPERLAAAPAGTCGARSSSFRSSEDPVGVPVKTITVQPIGQDTEAFYGELFRQYDALIFVGALGIAVRSVAPHIRDKRTDPAVICIDELGLHVIPVLSGHIGGANRLAARIADGIGSEAVITTATDLNGKFSVDSWATRHDLIIDDMNMAKAVSAAVLEGEAGFRSDVPVSGDLPDGLIMVPRSPEQVENGAMPETGLYVSWSTREPFRHTLRLIPKAVYLGIGCRRGTTGGQIRAAVEAFLLENGIDRRSVKAVCTIDLKKEEAGLLAYCEQEGWKPYFYTAEELSRAEGDFAASGFVLDVTGVDNVCERAAMMQADVLIARKTAFSGVTAAAGAALIPLTFS
;
A
#
# COMPACT_ATOMS: atom_id res chain seq x y z
N MET A 1 -8.51 -2.22 -1.19
CA MET A 1 -9.38 -2.14 -2.39
C MET A 1 -10.49 -1.14 -2.11
N LYS A 2 -10.62 -0.12 -2.97
CA LYS A 2 -11.62 0.94 -2.79
C LYS A 2 -12.81 0.77 -3.74
N LYS A 3 -12.55 0.36 -4.99
CA LYS A 3 -13.57 0.21 -6.03
C LYS A 3 -13.53 -1.18 -6.67
N ALA A 4 -14.67 -1.85 -6.79
CA ALA A 4 -14.81 -3.14 -7.46
C ALA A 4 -15.90 -3.09 -8.53
N ALA A 5 -15.60 -3.61 -9.74
CA ALA A 5 -16.57 -3.84 -10.80
C ALA A 5 -17.00 -5.30 -10.77
N LEU A 6 -18.29 -5.57 -10.56
CA LEU A 6 -18.90 -6.90 -10.67
C LEU A 6 -19.58 -7.01 -12.03
N ILE A 7 -19.24 -8.00 -12.83
CA ILE A 7 -19.73 -8.16 -14.20
C ILE A 7 -20.42 -9.51 -14.31
N ALA A 8 -21.73 -9.54 -14.58
CA ALA A 8 -22.50 -10.76 -14.69
C ALA A 8 -23.24 -10.83 -16.03
N TYR A 9 -23.36 -12.03 -16.61
CA TYR A 9 -23.90 -12.24 -17.95
C TYR A 9 -25.27 -12.94 -17.97
N SER A 10 -25.75 -13.37 -16.81
CA SER A 10 -27.02 -14.08 -16.65
C SER A 10 -27.75 -13.60 -15.38
N ARG A 11 -29.04 -13.92 -15.27
CA ARG A 11 -29.83 -13.63 -14.06
C ARG A 11 -29.25 -14.33 -12.83
N ARG A 12 -28.80 -15.58 -12.98
CA ARG A 12 -28.19 -16.35 -11.89
C ARG A 12 -26.86 -15.73 -11.47
N GLY A 13 -26.03 -15.34 -12.46
CA GLY A 13 -24.79 -14.63 -12.21
C GLY A 13 -25.00 -13.30 -11.48
N LEU A 14 -26.09 -12.56 -11.76
CA LEU A 14 -26.44 -11.35 -11.01
C LEU A 14 -26.77 -11.65 -9.55
N MET A 15 -27.43 -12.76 -9.25
CA MET A 15 -27.70 -13.16 -7.87
C MET A 15 -26.40 -13.49 -7.13
N THR A 16 -25.49 -14.22 -7.77
CA THR A 16 -24.16 -14.52 -7.22
C THR A 16 -23.34 -13.25 -7.03
N ALA A 17 -23.35 -12.31 -8.00
CA ALA A 17 -22.70 -11.01 -7.86
C ALA A 17 -23.26 -10.19 -6.70
N GLY A 18 -24.56 -10.29 -6.41
CA GLY A 18 -25.18 -9.69 -5.23
C GLY A 18 -24.59 -10.21 -3.92
N LYS A 19 -24.45 -11.53 -3.77
CA LYS A 19 -23.81 -12.16 -2.61
C LYS A 19 -22.36 -11.71 -2.46
N VAL A 20 -21.59 -11.68 -3.56
CA VAL A 20 -20.20 -11.21 -3.57
C VAL A 20 -20.08 -9.77 -3.07
N ARG A 21 -20.95 -8.89 -3.53
CA ARG A 21 -20.98 -7.48 -3.05
C ARG A 21 -21.21 -7.43 -1.55
N ASP A 22 -22.15 -8.21 -1.03
CA ASP A 22 -22.49 -8.19 0.39
C ASP A 22 -21.32 -8.68 1.29
N CYS A 23 -20.41 -9.47 0.72
CA CYS A 23 -19.14 -9.85 1.36
C CYS A 23 -18.03 -8.77 1.30
N LEU A 24 -18.28 -7.67 0.59
CA LEU A 24 -17.31 -6.58 0.38
C LEU A 24 -17.85 -5.22 0.89
N PRO A 25 -18.27 -5.10 2.16
CA PRO A 25 -18.90 -3.89 2.68
C PRO A 25 -17.99 -2.65 2.63
N ASP A 26 -16.66 -2.87 2.61
CA ASP A 26 -15.64 -1.82 2.60
C ASP A 26 -15.29 -1.33 1.19
N ALA A 27 -15.90 -1.90 0.14
CA ALA A 27 -15.65 -1.53 -1.25
C ALA A 27 -16.86 -0.82 -1.88
N ASP A 28 -16.57 0.17 -2.72
CA ASP A 28 -17.54 0.77 -3.62
C ASP A 28 -17.74 -0.17 -4.81
N CYS A 29 -18.86 -0.91 -4.82
CA CYS A 29 -19.14 -1.93 -5.80
C CYS A 29 -20.13 -1.43 -6.86
N SER A 30 -19.69 -1.43 -8.14
CA SER A 30 -20.54 -1.20 -9.30
C SER A 30 -20.90 -2.53 -9.97
N LEU A 31 -22.17 -2.71 -10.36
CA LEU A 31 -22.66 -3.94 -10.98
C LEU A 31 -23.01 -3.70 -12.44
N PHE A 32 -22.45 -4.53 -13.33
CA PHE A 32 -22.62 -4.44 -14.77
C PHE A 32 -23.21 -5.72 -15.35
N ALA A 33 -24.11 -5.57 -16.33
CA ALA A 33 -24.69 -6.70 -17.06
C ALA A 33 -25.07 -6.30 -18.50
N PRO A 34 -25.28 -7.25 -19.42
CA PRO A 34 -25.85 -6.94 -20.74
C PRO A 34 -27.16 -6.16 -20.61
N GLU A 35 -27.42 -5.24 -21.54
CA GLU A 35 -28.57 -4.32 -21.54
C GLU A 35 -29.91 -5.04 -21.28
N ARG A 36 -30.12 -6.22 -21.88
CA ARG A 36 -31.31 -7.06 -21.66
C ARG A 36 -31.55 -7.48 -20.20
N LEU A 37 -30.50 -7.43 -19.34
CA LEU A 37 -30.56 -7.77 -17.92
C LEU A 37 -30.57 -6.51 -17.05
N ALA A 38 -29.94 -5.43 -17.51
CA ALA A 38 -29.91 -4.15 -16.84
C ALA A 38 -31.26 -3.40 -16.99
N ALA A 39 -31.89 -3.49 -18.18
CA ALA A 39 -33.24 -3.00 -18.46
C ALA A 39 -34.28 -4.12 -18.24
N ALA A 40 -34.55 -4.52 -16.99
CA ALA A 40 -35.74 -5.33 -16.72
C ALA A 40 -36.98 -4.42 -16.90
N PRO A 41 -37.95 -4.75 -17.79
CA PRO A 41 -39.14 -3.91 -17.97
C PRO A 41 -39.95 -3.85 -16.68
N ALA A 42 -40.34 -2.64 -16.30
CA ALA A 42 -41.42 -2.37 -15.36
C ALA A 42 -42.73 -2.87 -16.00
N GLY A 43 -43.05 -4.16 -15.85
CA GLY A 43 -44.24 -4.75 -16.45
C GLY A 43 -44.63 -6.06 -15.80
N THR A 44 -45.48 -5.96 -14.90
CA THR A 44 -46.54 -6.70 -14.24
C THR A 44 -46.29 -6.93 -12.76
N CYS A 45 -46.91 -6.07 -12.03
CA CYS A 45 -47.10 -5.92 -10.59
C CYS A 45 -46.19 -4.87 -9.93
N GLY A 46 -46.64 -3.60 -10.01
CA GLY A 46 -46.23 -2.53 -9.07
C GLY A 46 -44.85 -1.97 -9.32
N ALA A 47 -44.82 -0.81 -9.99
CA ALA A 47 -43.69 0.06 -10.20
C ALA A 47 -42.59 -0.02 -9.13
N ARG A 48 -41.42 -0.54 -9.48
CA ARG A 48 -40.13 -0.24 -8.79
C ARG A 48 -38.95 -0.65 -9.69
N SER A 49 -37.97 0.26 -9.79
CA SER A 49 -36.64 0.02 -10.36
C SER A 49 -36.12 -1.39 -10.06
N SER A 50 -35.43 -2.02 -11.02
CA SER A 50 -34.93 -3.39 -10.96
C SER A 50 -34.02 -3.62 -9.73
N SER A 51 -34.64 -3.90 -8.58
CA SER A 51 -33.97 -4.31 -7.36
C SER A 51 -34.15 -5.83 -7.19
N PHE A 52 -33.04 -6.56 -7.23
CA PHE A 52 -33.05 -7.96 -6.84
C PHE A 52 -33.11 -8.08 -5.31
N ARG A 53 -34.06 -8.85 -4.78
CA ARG A 53 -34.10 -9.27 -3.37
C ARG A 53 -33.49 -10.68 -3.27
N SER A 54 -32.61 -10.87 -2.30
CA SER A 54 -32.28 -12.21 -1.84
C SER A 54 -33.45 -12.76 -1.01
N SER A 55 -33.76 -14.04 -1.15
CA SER A 55 -34.98 -14.67 -0.62
C SER A 55 -34.97 -15.03 0.87
N GLU A 56 -34.03 -14.51 1.67
CA GLU A 56 -33.94 -14.80 3.11
C GLU A 56 -33.45 -13.55 3.88
N ASP A 57 -34.32 -12.50 3.96
CA ASP A 57 -34.04 -11.36 4.83
C ASP A 57 -34.83 -11.44 6.13
N PRO A 58 -34.17 -11.38 7.31
CA PRO A 58 -34.87 -11.09 8.56
C PRO A 58 -35.38 -9.64 8.55
N VAL A 59 -36.58 -9.48 9.03
CA VAL A 59 -37.33 -8.22 9.06
C VAL A 59 -36.49 -7.08 9.67
N GLY A 60 -36.19 -6.03 8.89
CA GLY A 60 -35.74 -4.76 9.43
C GLY A 60 -34.43 -4.14 8.91
N VAL A 61 -33.70 -4.76 7.98
CA VAL A 61 -32.50 -4.15 7.41
C VAL A 61 -32.84 -3.35 6.14
N PRO A 62 -32.39 -2.08 5.97
CA PRO A 62 -32.66 -1.31 4.77
C PRO A 62 -32.01 -1.97 3.57
N VAL A 63 -32.80 -2.50 2.63
CA VAL A 63 -32.32 -3.09 1.39
C VAL A 63 -31.67 -2.00 0.53
N LYS A 64 -30.34 -2.01 0.41
CA LYS A 64 -29.62 -1.14 -0.54
C LYS A 64 -30.06 -1.51 -1.96
N THR A 65 -30.82 -0.65 -2.61
CA THR A 65 -31.21 -0.80 -4.01
C THR A 65 -29.95 -0.77 -4.89
N ILE A 66 -29.72 -1.82 -5.67
CA ILE A 66 -28.58 -1.91 -6.58
C ILE A 66 -29.01 -1.45 -7.95
N THR A 67 -28.33 -0.48 -8.50
CA THR A 67 -28.48 -0.11 -9.90
C THR A 67 -27.55 -0.98 -10.74
N VAL A 68 -28.10 -1.79 -11.64
CA VAL A 68 -27.33 -2.56 -12.61
C VAL A 68 -27.11 -1.68 -13.82
N GLN A 69 -25.84 -1.46 -14.19
CA GLN A 69 -25.46 -0.66 -15.35
C GLN A 69 -25.30 -1.54 -16.59
N PRO A 70 -25.66 -1.07 -17.78
CA PRO A 70 -25.46 -1.83 -19.00
C PRO A 70 -23.97 -1.93 -19.37
N ILE A 71 -23.56 -3.10 -19.87
CA ILE A 71 -22.27 -3.27 -20.53
C ILE A 71 -22.31 -2.47 -21.84
N GLY A 72 -21.28 -1.65 -22.10
CA GLY A 72 -21.20 -0.82 -23.28
C GLY A 72 -21.22 -1.64 -24.59
N GLN A 73 -21.71 -1.05 -25.67
CA GLN A 73 -21.78 -1.71 -27.01
C GLN A 73 -20.38 -1.99 -27.55
N ASP A 74 -19.46 -1.03 -27.40
CA ASP A 74 -18.03 -1.24 -27.63
C ASP A 74 -17.44 -1.91 -26.38
N THR A 75 -17.40 -3.24 -26.41
CA THR A 75 -16.95 -4.04 -25.26
C THR A 75 -15.46 -3.87 -24.96
N GLU A 76 -14.62 -3.62 -25.97
CA GLU A 76 -13.18 -3.41 -25.76
C GLU A 76 -12.94 -2.08 -25.04
N ALA A 77 -13.52 -1.00 -25.50
CA ALA A 77 -13.43 0.31 -24.83
C ALA A 77 -14.00 0.25 -23.41
N PHE A 78 -15.14 -0.43 -23.23
CA PHE A 78 -15.79 -0.61 -21.92
C PHE A 78 -14.88 -1.33 -20.92
N TYR A 79 -14.34 -2.50 -21.25
CA TYR A 79 -13.45 -3.22 -20.35
C TYR A 79 -12.12 -2.49 -20.11
N GLY A 80 -11.61 -1.79 -21.13
CA GLY A 80 -10.44 -0.92 -20.98
C GLY A 80 -10.65 0.23 -19.99
N GLU A 81 -11.85 0.77 -19.93
CA GLU A 81 -12.21 1.80 -18.96
C GLU A 81 -12.33 1.22 -17.55
N LEU A 82 -13.02 0.09 -17.38
CA LEU A 82 -13.09 -0.60 -16.09
C LEU A 82 -11.70 -0.99 -15.57
N PHE A 83 -10.84 -1.50 -16.45
CA PHE A 83 -9.48 -1.91 -16.11
C PHE A 83 -8.61 -0.76 -15.59
N ARG A 84 -8.90 0.50 -16.00
CA ARG A 84 -8.20 1.70 -15.53
C ARG A 84 -8.80 2.31 -14.26
N GLN A 85 -10.12 2.17 -14.05
CA GLN A 85 -10.86 2.90 -13.01
C GLN A 85 -11.08 2.11 -11.73
N TYR A 86 -11.04 0.78 -11.80
CA TYR A 86 -11.35 -0.11 -10.69
C TYR A 86 -10.10 -0.81 -10.18
N ASP A 87 -10.05 -1.04 -8.87
CA ASP A 87 -8.99 -1.81 -8.23
C ASP A 87 -9.18 -3.32 -8.45
N ALA A 88 -10.43 -3.76 -8.67
CA ALA A 88 -10.75 -5.16 -8.95
C ALA A 88 -11.89 -5.30 -9.97
N LEU A 89 -11.74 -6.27 -10.89
CA LEU A 89 -12.77 -6.73 -11.80
C LEU A 89 -13.17 -8.16 -11.41
N ILE A 90 -14.44 -8.35 -11.07
CA ILE A 90 -14.98 -9.63 -10.62
C ILE A 90 -16.03 -10.10 -11.64
N PHE A 91 -15.66 -11.08 -12.46
CA PHE A 91 -16.51 -11.65 -13.48
C PHE A 91 -17.30 -12.82 -12.88
N VAL A 92 -18.62 -12.80 -13.05
CA VAL A 92 -19.49 -13.94 -12.68
C VAL A 92 -20.00 -14.59 -13.95
N GLY A 93 -19.36 -15.69 -14.34
CA GLY A 93 -19.63 -16.41 -15.58
C GLY A 93 -18.45 -17.27 -16.05
N ALA A 94 -18.36 -17.53 -17.33
CA ALA A 94 -17.31 -18.37 -17.89
C ALA A 94 -15.94 -17.71 -17.85
N LEU A 95 -14.92 -18.42 -17.36
CA LEU A 95 -13.53 -17.96 -17.28
C LEU A 95 -12.99 -17.41 -18.62
N GLY A 96 -13.33 -18.09 -19.74
CA GLY A 96 -12.90 -17.65 -21.06
C GLY A 96 -13.45 -16.26 -21.47
N ILE A 97 -14.59 -15.82 -20.93
CA ILE A 97 -15.10 -14.47 -21.13
C ILE A 97 -14.22 -13.49 -20.39
N ALA A 98 -13.95 -13.74 -19.10
CA ALA A 98 -13.09 -12.88 -18.30
C ALA A 98 -11.73 -12.69 -18.96
N VAL A 99 -11.08 -13.79 -19.37
CA VAL A 99 -9.76 -13.74 -20.02
C VAL A 99 -9.78 -12.89 -21.30
N ARG A 100 -10.75 -13.13 -22.21
CA ARG A 100 -10.84 -12.36 -23.45
C ARG A 100 -11.13 -10.89 -23.22
N SER A 101 -11.94 -10.57 -22.20
CA SER A 101 -12.29 -9.19 -21.85
C SER A 101 -11.10 -8.37 -21.34
N VAL A 102 -10.16 -9.00 -20.61
CA VAL A 102 -9.03 -8.28 -20.01
C VAL A 102 -7.74 -8.38 -20.82
N ALA A 103 -7.58 -9.41 -21.64
CA ALA A 103 -6.34 -9.68 -22.38
C ALA A 103 -5.78 -8.47 -23.17
N PRO A 104 -6.59 -7.65 -23.88
CA PRO A 104 -6.08 -6.49 -24.60
C PRO A 104 -5.55 -5.37 -23.70
N HIS A 105 -5.85 -5.41 -22.41
CA HIS A 105 -5.58 -4.33 -21.47
C HIS A 105 -4.44 -4.66 -20.49
N ILE A 106 -3.98 -5.91 -20.44
CA ILE A 106 -2.92 -6.38 -19.55
C ILE A 106 -1.60 -5.68 -19.90
N ARG A 107 -0.93 -5.13 -18.89
CA ARG A 107 0.33 -4.38 -19.03
C ARG A 107 1.40 -4.84 -18.05
N ASP A 108 1.17 -4.68 -16.75
CA ASP A 108 2.16 -4.94 -15.70
C ASP A 108 1.46 -5.40 -14.42
N LYS A 109 1.95 -6.51 -13.85
CA LYS A 109 1.41 -7.10 -12.61
C LYS A 109 1.40 -6.15 -11.40
N ARG A 110 2.15 -5.04 -11.46
CA ARG A 110 2.24 -4.02 -10.39
C ARG A 110 1.13 -2.98 -10.47
N THR A 111 0.58 -2.76 -11.66
CA THR A 111 -0.40 -1.70 -11.93
C THR A 111 -1.76 -2.23 -12.37
N ASP A 112 -1.79 -3.46 -12.89
CA ASP A 112 -3.01 -4.08 -13.35
C ASP A 112 -3.92 -4.43 -12.17
N PRO A 113 -5.23 -4.21 -12.27
CA PRO A 113 -6.19 -4.51 -11.21
C PRO A 113 -6.26 -6.01 -10.90
N ALA A 114 -6.77 -6.34 -9.73
CA ALA A 114 -7.13 -7.71 -9.42
C ALA A 114 -8.24 -8.19 -10.38
N VAL A 115 -8.05 -9.34 -11.04
CA VAL A 115 -9.11 -9.97 -11.85
C VAL A 115 -9.48 -11.30 -11.25
N ILE A 116 -10.76 -11.47 -10.97
CA ILE A 116 -11.34 -12.69 -10.40
C ILE A 116 -12.46 -13.18 -11.32
N CYS A 117 -12.55 -14.49 -11.50
CA CYS A 117 -13.67 -15.14 -12.14
C CYS A 117 -14.38 -16.08 -11.16
N ILE A 118 -15.70 -15.99 -11.10
CA ILE A 118 -16.56 -16.84 -10.28
C ILE A 118 -17.52 -17.54 -11.24
N ASP A 119 -17.71 -18.84 -11.11
CA ASP A 119 -18.72 -19.53 -11.89
C ASP A 119 -20.14 -19.04 -11.53
N GLU A 120 -21.09 -19.23 -12.42
CA GLU A 120 -22.46 -18.73 -12.26
C GLU A 120 -23.16 -19.26 -11.00
N LEU A 121 -22.78 -20.46 -10.54
CA LEU A 121 -23.31 -21.07 -9.34
C LEU A 121 -22.67 -20.54 -8.06
N GLY A 122 -21.51 -19.88 -8.17
CA GLY A 122 -20.72 -19.45 -7.04
C GLY A 122 -20.03 -20.58 -6.31
N LEU A 123 -19.62 -21.64 -7.02
CA LEU A 123 -18.94 -22.78 -6.42
C LEU A 123 -17.43 -22.58 -6.32
N HIS A 124 -16.85 -21.90 -7.32
CA HIS A 124 -15.42 -21.66 -7.42
C HIS A 124 -15.11 -20.18 -7.61
N VAL A 125 -14.13 -19.67 -6.87
CA VAL A 125 -13.61 -18.31 -6.99
C VAL A 125 -12.16 -18.40 -7.46
N ILE A 126 -11.91 -17.96 -8.68
CA ILE A 126 -10.65 -18.15 -9.40
C ILE A 126 -9.94 -16.82 -9.58
N PRO A 127 -8.79 -16.55 -8.93
CA PRO A 127 -7.97 -15.40 -9.24
C PRO A 127 -7.30 -15.60 -10.60
N VAL A 128 -7.53 -14.66 -11.54
CA VAL A 128 -7.09 -14.75 -12.93
C VAL A 128 -5.85 -13.91 -13.18
N LEU A 129 -5.78 -12.71 -12.58
CA LEU A 129 -4.70 -11.76 -12.79
C LEU A 129 -4.36 -11.02 -11.49
N SER A 130 -3.08 -10.61 -11.37
CA SER A 130 -2.58 -9.81 -10.23
C SER A 130 -2.79 -10.48 -8.86
N GLY A 131 -2.45 -11.78 -8.76
CA GLY A 131 -2.66 -12.62 -7.58
C GLY A 131 -2.04 -12.05 -6.31
N HIS A 132 -0.76 -11.66 -6.36
CA HIS A 132 0.00 -11.16 -5.22
C HIS A 132 -0.14 -9.64 -5.02
N ILE A 133 0.55 -8.83 -5.82
CA ILE A 133 0.60 -7.36 -5.66
C ILE A 133 -0.78 -6.73 -5.83
N GLY A 134 -1.55 -7.14 -6.83
CA GLY A 134 -2.93 -6.68 -7.03
C GLY A 134 -3.93 -7.27 -6.03
N GLY A 135 -3.52 -8.28 -5.23
CA GLY A 135 -4.33 -8.84 -4.15
C GLY A 135 -5.44 -9.79 -4.58
N ALA A 136 -5.44 -10.30 -5.83
CA ALA A 136 -6.52 -11.16 -6.33
C ALA A 136 -6.63 -12.48 -5.55
N ASN A 137 -5.53 -13.09 -5.09
CA ASN A 137 -5.57 -14.33 -4.30
C ASN A 137 -6.28 -14.11 -2.96
N ARG A 138 -5.91 -13.04 -2.24
CA ARG A 138 -6.54 -12.68 -0.96
C ARG A 138 -8.01 -12.31 -1.13
N LEU A 139 -8.33 -11.57 -2.20
CA LEU A 139 -9.72 -11.20 -2.50
C LEU A 139 -10.55 -12.43 -2.87
N ALA A 140 -9.97 -13.36 -3.64
CA ALA A 140 -10.64 -14.64 -3.98
C ALA A 140 -10.92 -15.48 -2.73
N ALA A 141 -9.95 -15.61 -1.83
CA ALA A 141 -10.14 -16.33 -0.56
C ALA A 141 -11.24 -15.66 0.30
N ARG A 142 -11.21 -14.32 0.46
CA ARG A 142 -12.23 -13.57 1.20
C ARG A 142 -13.63 -13.76 0.62
N ILE A 143 -13.76 -13.71 -0.72
CA ILE A 143 -15.05 -13.90 -1.39
C ILE A 143 -15.51 -15.33 -1.19
N ALA A 144 -14.63 -16.32 -1.41
CA ALA A 144 -14.96 -17.74 -1.27
C ALA A 144 -15.47 -18.06 0.14
N ASP A 145 -14.78 -17.58 1.16
CA ASP A 145 -15.21 -17.70 2.56
C ASP A 145 -16.58 -17.06 2.80
N GLY A 146 -16.80 -15.85 2.27
CA GLY A 146 -18.03 -15.09 2.47
C GLY A 146 -19.27 -15.65 1.77
N ILE A 147 -19.12 -16.36 0.63
CA ILE A 147 -20.25 -16.96 -0.12
C ILE A 147 -20.31 -18.50 -0.01
N GLY A 148 -19.41 -19.12 0.77
CA GLY A 148 -19.34 -20.56 0.95
C GLY A 148 -18.85 -21.30 -0.29
N SER A 149 -17.84 -20.79 -0.97
CA SER A 149 -17.25 -21.30 -2.21
C SER A 149 -15.85 -21.84 -2.00
N GLU A 150 -15.27 -22.48 -3.01
CA GLU A 150 -13.86 -22.87 -3.06
C GLU A 150 -13.01 -21.83 -3.77
N ALA A 151 -11.92 -21.37 -3.12
CA ALA A 151 -10.93 -20.51 -3.76
C ALA A 151 -9.92 -21.38 -4.53
N VAL A 152 -9.88 -21.25 -5.86
CA VAL A 152 -8.97 -22.01 -6.74
C VAL A 152 -7.67 -21.25 -6.92
N ILE A 153 -6.82 -21.24 -5.90
CA ILE A 153 -5.52 -20.56 -5.94
C ILE A 153 -4.47 -21.50 -6.53
N THR A 154 -3.74 -21.02 -7.55
CA THR A 154 -2.77 -21.85 -8.31
C THR A 154 -1.32 -21.39 -8.17
N THR A 155 -1.07 -20.30 -7.45
CA THR A 155 0.29 -19.78 -7.25
C THR A 155 1.11 -20.68 -6.33
N ALA A 156 2.30 -21.08 -6.80
CA ALA A 156 3.14 -22.06 -6.09
C ALA A 156 3.51 -21.62 -4.66
N THR A 157 3.75 -20.32 -4.43
CA THR A 157 4.05 -19.77 -3.11
C THR A 157 2.88 -19.94 -2.14
N ASP A 158 1.65 -19.65 -2.59
CA ASP A 158 0.45 -19.81 -1.74
C ASP A 158 0.14 -21.29 -1.48
N LEU A 159 0.28 -22.16 -2.50
CA LEU A 159 0.02 -23.60 -2.36
C LEU A 159 1.01 -24.29 -1.41
N ASN A 160 2.26 -23.82 -1.36
CA ASN A 160 3.28 -24.39 -0.48
C ASN A 160 3.33 -23.73 0.90
N GLY A 161 2.43 -22.77 1.19
CA GLY A 161 2.47 -22.00 2.44
C GLY A 161 3.77 -21.20 2.64
N LYS A 162 4.50 -20.95 1.55
CA LYS A 162 5.80 -20.25 1.62
C LYS A 162 5.60 -18.74 1.66
N PHE A 163 6.53 -18.07 2.30
CA PHE A 163 6.52 -16.62 2.43
C PHE A 163 6.58 -15.93 1.06
N SER A 164 5.57 -15.14 0.77
CA SER A 164 5.48 -14.32 -0.45
C SER A 164 5.91 -12.90 -0.13
N VAL A 165 7.11 -12.53 -0.59
CA VAL A 165 7.76 -11.24 -0.34
C VAL A 165 6.90 -10.07 -0.83
N ASP A 166 6.38 -10.16 -2.06
CA ASP A 166 5.58 -9.11 -2.68
C ASP A 166 4.19 -8.95 -2.04
N SER A 167 3.54 -10.06 -1.64
CA SER A 167 2.29 -10.02 -0.88
C SER A 167 2.48 -9.40 0.49
N TRP A 168 3.56 -9.76 1.19
CA TRP A 168 3.88 -9.23 2.51
C TRP A 168 4.23 -7.74 2.44
N ALA A 169 5.05 -7.34 1.48
CA ALA A 169 5.38 -5.95 1.25
C ALA A 169 4.13 -5.09 0.94
N THR A 170 3.23 -5.60 0.10
CA THR A 170 1.97 -4.93 -0.23
C THR A 170 1.06 -4.78 0.98
N ARG A 171 0.95 -5.83 1.82
CA ARG A 171 0.14 -5.80 3.05
C ARG A 171 0.59 -4.70 4.01
N HIS A 172 1.88 -4.45 4.06
CA HIS A 172 2.50 -3.49 4.97
C HIS A 172 2.82 -2.13 4.33
N ASP A 173 2.33 -1.87 3.11
CA ASP A 173 2.59 -0.62 2.35
C ASP A 173 4.10 -0.31 2.21
N LEU A 174 4.90 -1.37 2.01
CA LEU A 174 6.33 -1.26 1.80
C LEU A 174 6.65 -1.12 0.31
N ILE A 175 7.56 -0.23 -0.02
CA ILE A 175 8.05 -0.07 -1.40
C ILE A 175 9.11 -1.14 -1.68
N ILE A 176 8.87 -1.95 -2.71
CA ILE A 176 9.84 -2.92 -3.21
C ILE A 176 10.85 -2.17 -4.09
N ASP A 177 12.11 -2.21 -3.74
CA ASP A 177 13.18 -1.49 -4.44
C ASP A 177 13.46 -2.07 -5.83
N ASP A 178 13.65 -3.39 -5.90
CA ASP A 178 13.97 -4.11 -7.14
C ASP A 178 13.15 -5.40 -7.27
N MET A 179 12.34 -5.48 -8.33
CA MET A 179 11.51 -6.66 -8.61
C MET A 179 12.31 -7.88 -9.08
N ASN A 180 13.49 -7.70 -9.65
CA ASN A 180 14.36 -8.83 -10.00
C ASN A 180 14.97 -9.42 -8.73
N MET A 181 15.39 -8.55 -7.79
CA MET A 181 15.86 -8.97 -6.48
C MET A 181 14.74 -9.65 -5.67
N ALA A 182 13.49 -9.19 -5.78
CA ALA A 182 12.34 -9.84 -5.15
C ALA A 182 12.15 -11.29 -5.64
N LYS A 183 12.40 -11.56 -6.94
CA LYS A 183 12.40 -12.94 -7.49
C LYS A 183 13.55 -13.77 -6.93
N ALA A 184 14.75 -13.21 -6.83
CA ALA A 184 15.93 -13.91 -6.29
C ALA A 184 15.71 -14.28 -4.81
N VAL A 185 15.19 -13.34 -4.02
CA VAL A 185 14.84 -13.61 -2.62
C VAL A 185 13.74 -14.66 -2.50
N SER A 186 12.70 -14.61 -3.36
CA SER A 186 11.64 -15.62 -3.35
C SER A 186 12.17 -17.01 -3.66
N ALA A 187 13.16 -17.14 -4.57
CA ALA A 187 13.83 -18.40 -4.83
C ALA A 187 14.62 -18.89 -3.61
N ALA A 188 15.43 -18.01 -2.98
CA ALA A 188 16.20 -18.35 -1.78
C ALA A 188 15.28 -18.74 -0.59
N VAL A 189 14.10 -18.14 -0.45
CA VAL A 189 13.08 -18.53 0.54
C VAL A 189 12.60 -19.97 0.29
N LEU A 190 12.40 -20.37 -0.96
CA LEU A 190 12.00 -21.75 -1.29
C LEU A 190 13.08 -22.76 -0.92
N GLU A 191 14.33 -22.37 -1.00
CA GLU A 191 15.51 -23.19 -0.65
C GLU A 191 15.80 -23.16 0.87
N GLY A 192 15.18 -22.25 1.62
CA GLY A 192 15.36 -22.12 3.07
C GLY A 192 16.57 -21.27 3.49
N GLU A 193 17.09 -20.42 2.62
CA GLU A 193 18.38 -19.73 2.78
C GLU A 193 18.29 -18.19 2.75
N ALA A 194 17.11 -17.59 2.76
CA ALA A 194 16.97 -16.14 2.67
C ALA A 194 17.15 -15.46 4.03
N GLY A 195 18.06 -14.47 4.12
CA GLY A 195 18.22 -13.63 5.31
C GLY A 195 17.06 -12.65 5.48
N PHE A 196 16.71 -12.34 6.72
CA PHE A 196 15.77 -11.29 7.08
C PHE A 196 16.37 -10.35 8.12
N ARG A 197 16.30 -9.04 7.84
CA ARG A 197 16.71 -7.99 8.77
C ARG A 197 15.71 -6.83 8.71
N SER A 198 15.45 -6.18 9.85
CA SER A 198 14.53 -5.05 9.91
C SER A 198 15.01 -3.97 10.88
N ASP A 199 14.84 -2.70 10.53
CA ASP A 199 15.01 -1.55 11.41
C ASP A 199 13.71 -1.14 12.10
N VAL A 200 12.57 -1.64 11.64
CA VAL A 200 11.27 -1.48 12.29
C VAL A 200 10.90 -2.74 13.06
N PRO A 201 10.04 -2.64 14.09
CA PRO A 201 9.58 -3.80 14.86
C PRO A 201 8.83 -4.80 13.97
N VAL A 202 9.13 -6.09 14.14
CA VAL A 202 8.42 -7.17 13.45
C VAL A 202 7.97 -8.19 14.50
N SER A 203 6.72 -8.64 14.38
CA SER A 203 6.09 -9.62 15.28
C SER A 203 5.56 -10.83 14.50
N GLY A 204 5.19 -11.88 15.24
CA GLY A 204 4.77 -13.15 14.66
C GLY A 204 5.94 -14.10 14.43
N ASP A 205 5.62 -15.35 14.10
CA ASP A 205 6.62 -16.38 13.83
C ASP A 205 7.32 -16.11 12.50
N LEU A 206 8.64 -16.25 12.49
CA LEU A 206 9.42 -16.10 11.28
C LEU A 206 9.00 -17.15 10.25
N PRO A 207 8.59 -16.78 9.05
CA PRO A 207 8.19 -17.74 8.02
C PRO A 207 9.28 -18.73 7.65
N ASP A 208 8.89 -19.95 7.33
CA ASP A 208 9.81 -20.96 6.79
C ASP A 208 10.57 -20.42 5.58
N GLY A 209 11.86 -20.66 5.57
CA GLY A 209 12.77 -20.20 4.51
C GLY A 209 13.43 -18.86 4.78
N LEU A 210 13.04 -18.15 5.86
CA LEU A 210 13.73 -16.95 6.32
C LEU A 210 14.64 -17.26 7.52
N ILE A 211 15.78 -16.59 7.56
CA ILE A 211 16.75 -16.66 8.66
C ILE A 211 16.88 -15.25 9.24
N MET A 212 16.54 -15.08 10.53
CA MET A 212 16.70 -13.80 11.21
C MET A 212 18.20 -13.46 11.34
N VAL A 213 18.58 -12.29 10.83
CA VAL A 213 19.95 -11.79 10.92
C VAL A 213 20.01 -10.61 11.89
N PRO A 214 20.80 -10.71 12.98
CA PRO A 214 20.92 -9.64 13.96
C PRO A 214 21.56 -8.38 13.37
N ARG A 215 21.33 -7.24 14.05
CA ARG A 215 21.86 -5.94 13.62
C ARG A 215 23.38 -5.85 13.71
N SER A 216 23.99 -6.54 14.68
CA SER A 216 25.44 -6.55 14.88
C SER A 216 26.03 -7.82 14.30
N PRO A 217 27.04 -7.72 13.41
CA PRO A 217 27.72 -8.89 12.83
C PRO A 217 28.33 -9.82 13.90
N GLU A 218 28.70 -9.26 15.05
CA GLU A 218 29.30 -9.97 16.19
C GLU A 218 28.33 -10.96 16.86
N GLN A 219 27.03 -10.86 16.58
CA GLN A 219 25.98 -11.72 17.12
C GLN A 219 25.60 -12.88 16.20
N VAL A 220 26.28 -13.05 15.07
CA VAL A 220 26.11 -14.21 14.21
C VAL A 220 26.87 -15.38 14.79
N GLU A 221 26.21 -16.16 15.62
CA GLU A 221 26.79 -17.40 16.17
C GLU A 221 26.98 -18.41 15.02
N ASN A 222 28.23 -18.73 14.69
CA ASN A 222 28.69 -19.89 13.90
C ASN A 222 28.01 -20.22 12.56
N GLY A 223 27.21 -19.34 12.00
CA GLY A 223 26.56 -19.53 10.69
C GLY A 223 27.13 -18.58 9.64
N ALA A 224 27.33 -19.06 8.43
CA ALA A 224 27.62 -18.19 7.31
C ALA A 224 26.41 -17.25 7.09
N MET A 225 26.68 -15.95 6.94
CA MET A 225 25.64 -14.98 6.66
C MET A 225 24.97 -15.32 5.31
N PRO A 226 23.63 -15.37 5.23
CA PRO A 226 22.95 -15.62 3.95
C PRO A 226 23.42 -14.64 2.87
N GLU A 227 23.72 -15.13 1.66
CA GLU A 227 24.13 -14.27 0.55
C GLU A 227 22.98 -13.38 0.07
N THR A 228 21.76 -13.91 0.11
CA THR A 228 20.54 -13.24 -0.37
C THR A 228 19.61 -12.98 0.80
N GLY A 229 19.02 -11.77 0.87
CA GLY A 229 18.09 -11.47 1.97
C GLY A 229 17.24 -10.23 1.77
N LEU A 230 16.26 -10.11 2.66
CA LEU A 230 15.38 -8.95 2.79
C LEU A 230 15.89 -8.00 3.86
N TYR A 231 15.83 -6.73 3.56
CA TYR A 231 16.09 -5.67 4.53
C TYR A 231 14.96 -4.65 4.57
N VAL A 232 14.21 -4.61 5.66
CA VAL A 232 13.17 -3.61 5.86
C VAL A 232 13.77 -2.40 6.56
N SER A 233 13.92 -1.32 5.84
CA SER A 233 14.60 -0.13 6.37
C SER A 233 14.31 1.13 5.56
N TRP A 234 14.41 2.28 6.23
CA TRP A 234 14.54 3.59 5.59
C TRP A 234 15.97 3.84 5.07
N SER A 235 16.93 2.99 5.40
CA SER A 235 18.33 3.15 5.04
C SER A 235 18.62 2.68 3.62
N THR A 236 19.65 3.28 3.00
CA THR A 236 20.20 2.84 1.71
C THR A 236 21.21 1.70 1.84
N ARG A 237 21.44 1.17 3.04
CA ARG A 237 22.39 0.08 3.29
C ARG A 237 21.93 -1.22 2.65
N GLU A 238 22.90 -2.05 2.28
CA GLU A 238 22.69 -3.39 1.70
C GLU A 238 23.43 -4.41 2.56
N PRO A 239 22.79 -4.98 3.61
CA PRO A 239 23.46 -5.86 4.57
C PRO A 239 23.81 -7.25 4.02
N PHE A 240 23.21 -7.66 2.90
CA PHE A 240 23.49 -8.92 2.21
C PHE A 240 24.20 -8.65 0.88
N ARG A 241 24.88 -9.63 0.33
CA ARG A 241 25.49 -9.55 -1.02
C ARG A 241 24.43 -9.26 -2.09
N HIS A 242 23.26 -9.88 -1.91
CA HIS A 242 22.06 -9.67 -2.72
C HIS A 242 20.93 -9.20 -1.80
N THR A 243 20.82 -7.90 -1.62
CA THR A 243 19.83 -7.29 -0.72
C THR A 243 18.60 -6.84 -1.49
N LEU A 244 17.43 -7.36 -1.10
CA LEU A 244 16.16 -6.75 -1.45
C LEU A 244 15.79 -5.75 -0.35
N ARG A 245 15.72 -4.48 -0.68
CA ARG A 245 15.23 -3.45 0.25
C ARG A 245 13.73 -3.30 0.14
N LEU A 246 13.06 -3.38 1.29
CA LEU A 246 11.65 -3.06 1.47
C LEU A 246 11.57 -1.76 2.27
N ILE A 247 11.09 -0.69 1.65
CA ILE A 247 11.23 0.65 2.16
C ILE A 247 9.89 1.13 2.75
N PRO A 248 9.79 1.32 4.09
CA PRO A 248 8.63 1.88 4.73
C PRO A 248 8.58 3.41 4.55
N LYS A 249 7.39 3.98 4.33
CA LYS A 249 7.18 5.43 4.42
C LYS A 249 7.05 5.85 5.89
N ALA A 250 8.19 5.97 6.55
CA ALA A 250 8.27 6.14 8.01
C ALA A 250 9.08 7.37 8.45
N VAL A 251 9.79 8.05 7.53
CA VAL A 251 10.69 9.14 7.87
C VAL A 251 9.98 10.49 7.86
N TYR A 252 10.17 11.26 8.93
CA TYR A 252 9.71 12.64 9.08
C TYR A 252 10.90 13.57 9.08
N LEU A 253 10.96 14.50 8.12
CA LEU A 253 12.04 15.48 8.01
C LEU A 253 11.67 16.74 8.78
N GLY A 254 12.46 17.07 9.79
CA GLY A 254 12.39 18.37 10.44
C GLY A 254 13.23 19.38 9.66
N ILE A 255 12.61 20.41 9.10
CA ILE A 255 13.28 21.43 8.27
C ILE A 255 13.18 22.79 8.90
N GLY A 256 14.33 23.47 9.01
CA GLY A 256 14.43 24.89 9.29
C GLY A 256 15.08 25.60 8.11
N CYS A 257 14.60 26.79 7.74
CA CYS A 257 15.19 27.58 6.68
C CYS A 257 15.12 29.08 7.00
N ARG A 258 15.98 29.88 6.39
CA ARG A 258 15.88 31.35 6.45
C ARG A 258 14.67 31.83 5.68
N ARG A 259 14.16 33.02 6.02
CA ARG A 259 13.07 33.63 5.27
C ARG A 259 13.47 33.88 3.82
N GLY A 260 12.61 33.53 2.87
CA GLY A 260 12.86 33.72 1.44
C GLY A 260 13.79 32.67 0.81
N THR A 261 14.10 31.56 1.52
CA THR A 261 14.84 30.44 0.95
C THR A 261 14.00 29.78 -0.18
N THR A 262 14.61 29.60 -1.35
CA THR A 262 13.92 29.03 -2.51
C THR A 262 13.71 27.50 -2.37
N GLY A 263 12.70 26.96 -3.06
CA GLY A 263 12.47 25.52 -3.08
C GLY A 263 13.67 24.72 -3.62
N GLY A 264 14.42 25.28 -4.60
CA GLY A 264 15.63 24.65 -5.12
C GLY A 264 16.77 24.56 -4.09
N GLN A 265 16.92 25.59 -3.25
CA GLN A 265 17.91 25.58 -2.16
C GLN A 265 17.53 24.55 -1.08
N ILE A 266 16.24 24.45 -0.74
CA ILE A 266 15.74 23.45 0.21
C ILE A 266 15.96 22.06 -0.35
N ARG A 267 15.66 21.84 -1.62
CA ARG A 267 15.87 20.55 -2.31
C ARG A 267 17.34 20.13 -2.21
N ALA A 268 18.26 20.99 -2.62
CA ALA A 268 19.69 20.68 -2.60
C ALA A 268 20.18 20.33 -1.19
N ALA A 269 19.72 21.07 -0.17
CA ALA A 269 20.07 20.81 1.23
C ALA A 269 19.51 19.47 1.73
N VAL A 270 18.25 19.14 1.41
CA VAL A 270 17.62 17.88 1.82
C VAL A 270 18.24 16.70 1.10
N GLU A 271 18.53 16.80 -0.20
CA GLU A 271 19.20 15.75 -0.96
C GLU A 271 20.59 15.44 -0.38
N ALA A 272 21.38 16.48 -0.06
CA ALA A 272 22.67 16.31 0.61
C ALA A 272 22.50 15.65 1.99
N PHE A 273 21.55 16.11 2.79
CA PHE A 273 21.27 15.55 4.11
C PHE A 273 20.88 14.06 4.04
N LEU A 274 19.98 13.68 3.13
CA LEU A 274 19.56 12.30 2.96
C LEU A 274 20.72 11.39 2.52
N LEU A 275 21.54 11.88 1.58
CA LEU A 275 22.72 11.16 1.09
C LEU A 275 23.75 10.95 2.22
N GLU A 276 24.12 12.00 2.95
CA GLU A 276 25.11 11.93 4.04
C GLU A 276 24.69 10.98 5.17
N ASN A 277 23.37 10.88 5.43
CA ASN A 277 22.83 10.01 6.46
C ASN A 277 22.38 8.64 5.95
N GLY A 278 22.56 8.35 4.65
CA GLY A 278 22.17 7.09 4.05
C GLY A 278 20.67 6.79 4.17
N ILE A 279 19.83 7.82 4.06
CA ILE A 279 18.37 7.71 4.13
C ILE A 279 17.79 7.66 2.73
N ASP A 280 16.97 6.66 2.45
CA ASP A 280 16.29 6.56 1.16
C ASP A 280 15.15 7.60 1.07
N ARG A 281 15.19 8.43 0.03
CA ARG A 281 14.19 9.48 -0.19
C ARG A 281 12.76 8.95 -0.24
N ARG A 282 12.56 7.75 -0.74
CA ARG A 282 11.25 7.09 -0.83
C ARG A 282 10.64 6.78 0.54
N SER A 283 11.46 6.70 1.58
CA SER A 283 11.03 6.51 2.96
C SER A 283 10.43 7.75 3.60
N VAL A 284 10.63 8.93 3.00
CA VAL A 284 10.12 10.19 3.54
C VAL A 284 8.61 10.25 3.41
N LYS A 285 7.94 10.43 4.54
CA LYS A 285 6.49 10.52 4.65
C LYS A 285 5.99 11.96 4.68
N ALA A 286 6.72 12.85 5.36
CA ALA A 286 6.30 14.21 5.56
C ALA A 286 7.47 15.14 5.96
N VAL A 287 7.23 16.45 5.84
CA VAL A 287 8.08 17.51 6.34
C VAL A 287 7.44 18.15 7.57
N CYS A 288 8.21 18.37 8.61
CA CYS A 288 7.79 18.97 9.89
C CYS A 288 8.59 20.25 10.17
N THR A 289 7.93 21.30 10.63
CA THR A 289 8.59 22.56 10.95
C THR A 289 7.76 23.40 11.93
N ILE A 290 8.30 24.56 12.32
CA ILE A 290 7.58 25.51 13.17
C ILE A 290 6.53 26.30 12.36
N ASP A 291 5.47 26.71 13.01
CA ASP A 291 4.32 27.41 12.41
C ASP A 291 4.68 28.78 11.80
N LEU A 292 5.77 29.41 12.25
CA LEU A 292 6.33 30.60 11.61
C LEU A 292 6.69 30.39 10.13
N LYS A 293 6.72 29.15 9.65
CA LYS A 293 7.02 28.77 8.26
C LYS A 293 5.80 28.40 7.42
N LYS A 294 4.58 28.63 7.93
CA LYS A 294 3.32 28.32 7.22
C LYS A 294 3.18 29.06 5.88
N GLU A 295 3.77 30.25 5.77
CA GLU A 295 3.70 31.09 4.58
C GLU A 295 5.02 31.13 3.81
N GLU A 296 5.99 30.26 4.11
CA GLU A 296 7.28 30.22 3.43
C GLU A 296 7.12 29.56 2.05
N ALA A 297 6.97 30.38 1.01
CA ALA A 297 6.63 29.93 -0.34
C ALA A 297 7.60 28.88 -0.89
N GLY A 298 8.91 29.00 -0.60
CA GLY A 298 9.90 28.03 -1.06
C GLY A 298 9.74 26.67 -0.41
N LEU A 299 9.36 26.61 0.87
CA LEU A 299 9.12 25.35 1.59
C LEU A 299 7.84 24.68 1.08
N LEU A 300 6.76 25.44 0.91
CA LEU A 300 5.50 24.94 0.39
C LEU A 300 5.65 24.38 -1.03
N ALA A 301 6.28 25.14 -1.92
CA ALA A 301 6.57 24.70 -3.28
C ALA A 301 7.42 23.42 -3.33
N TYR A 302 8.42 23.31 -2.45
CA TYR A 302 9.22 22.11 -2.31
C TYR A 302 8.38 20.91 -1.87
N CYS A 303 7.58 21.05 -0.82
CA CYS A 303 6.70 19.97 -0.33
C CYS A 303 5.70 19.52 -1.41
N GLU A 304 5.11 20.46 -2.16
CA GLU A 304 4.19 20.15 -3.26
C GLU A 304 4.87 19.36 -4.38
N GLN A 305 6.07 19.77 -4.81
CA GLN A 305 6.84 19.08 -5.85
C GLN A 305 7.24 17.66 -5.46
N GLU A 306 7.53 17.43 -4.16
CA GLU A 306 7.86 16.11 -3.64
C GLU A 306 6.63 15.24 -3.34
N GLY A 307 5.44 15.83 -3.28
CA GLY A 307 4.23 15.17 -2.80
C GLY A 307 4.28 14.87 -1.29
N TRP A 308 5.08 15.60 -0.53
CA TRP A 308 5.21 15.45 0.90
C TRP A 308 4.31 16.42 1.65
N LYS A 309 3.56 15.91 2.64
CA LYS A 309 2.68 16.74 3.46
C LYS A 309 3.50 17.57 4.44
N PRO A 310 3.35 18.93 4.49
CA PRO A 310 3.95 19.74 5.54
C PRO A 310 3.11 19.71 6.82
N TYR A 311 3.76 19.56 7.98
CA TYR A 311 3.19 19.73 9.31
C TYR A 311 3.84 20.94 10.00
N PHE A 312 3.01 21.76 10.61
CA PHE A 312 3.42 22.99 11.29
C PHE A 312 3.04 22.92 12.75
N TYR A 313 4.01 23.16 13.62
CA TYR A 313 3.85 23.08 15.07
C TYR A 313 4.18 24.44 15.71
N THR A 314 3.45 24.81 16.75
CA THR A 314 3.79 25.97 17.57
C THR A 314 5.05 25.72 18.39
N ALA A 315 5.69 26.80 18.86
CA ALA A 315 6.84 26.69 19.76
C ALA A 315 6.49 25.89 21.04
N GLU A 316 5.29 26.06 21.57
CA GLU A 316 4.80 25.34 22.73
C GLU A 316 4.68 23.83 22.47
N GLU A 317 4.12 23.43 21.31
CA GLU A 317 4.04 22.02 20.92
C GLU A 317 5.44 21.42 20.76
N LEU A 318 6.36 22.12 20.07
CA LEU A 318 7.74 21.66 19.89
C LEU A 318 8.50 21.51 21.21
N SER A 319 8.23 22.35 22.19
CA SER A 319 8.86 22.26 23.52
C SER A 319 8.50 20.98 24.28
N ARG A 320 7.36 20.36 23.95
CA ARG A 320 6.88 19.09 24.53
C ARG A 320 7.49 17.85 23.88
N ALA A 321 8.20 18.00 22.75
CA ALA A 321 8.89 16.87 22.14
C ALA A 321 9.93 16.32 23.11
N GLU A 322 9.85 15.02 23.37
CA GLU A 322 10.79 14.29 24.24
C GLU A 322 12.03 13.85 23.46
N GLY A 323 13.19 13.98 24.05
CA GLY A 323 14.46 13.57 23.46
C GLY A 323 15.64 14.41 23.91
N ASP A 324 16.85 13.94 23.61
CA ASP A 324 18.08 14.70 23.79
C ASP A 324 18.36 15.48 22.50
N PHE A 325 18.11 16.79 22.53
CA PHE A 325 18.23 17.68 21.37
C PHE A 325 19.41 18.64 21.53
N ALA A 326 20.11 18.92 20.44
CA ALA A 326 21.22 19.85 20.45
C ALA A 326 20.70 21.30 20.63
N ALA A 327 20.95 21.91 21.78
CA ALA A 327 20.53 23.27 22.08
C ALA A 327 21.21 24.33 21.19
N SER A 328 20.45 25.36 20.77
CA SER A 328 20.96 26.52 20.03
C SER A 328 20.34 27.80 20.59
N GLY A 329 21.17 28.63 21.25
CA GLY A 329 20.73 29.89 21.83
C GLY A 329 20.13 30.84 20.82
N PHE A 330 20.74 30.97 19.62
CA PHE A 330 20.20 31.82 18.55
C PHE A 330 18.78 31.37 18.08
N VAL A 331 18.52 30.06 18.00
CA VAL A 331 17.22 29.56 17.60
C VAL A 331 16.21 29.81 18.71
N LEU A 332 16.60 29.65 19.96
CA LEU A 332 15.76 29.94 21.14
C LEU A 332 15.29 31.40 21.15
N ASP A 333 16.18 32.34 20.90
CA ASP A 333 15.86 33.79 20.90
C ASP A 333 14.85 34.17 19.80
N VAL A 334 14.89 33.48 18.65
CA VAL A 334 14.05 33.79 17.49
C VAL A 334 12.71 33.03 17.49
N THR A 335 12.73 31.82 17.97
CA THR A 335 11.59 30.87 17.81
C THR A 335 10.95 30.46 19.12
N GLY A 336 11.57 30.75 20.27
CA GLY A 336 11.13 30.28 21.58
C GLY A 336 11.47 28.82 21.87
N VAL A 337 12.20 28.15 20.96
CA VAL A 337 12.62 26.72 21.12
C VAL A 337 14.09 26.60 20.74
N ASP A 338 14.83 25.80 21.47
CA ASP A 338 16.29 25.62 21.28
C ASP A 338 16.66 24.83 20.01
N ASN A 339 15.79 23.97 19.53
CA ASN A 339 16.00 23.15 18.32
C ASN A 339 14.68 22.83 17.59
N VAL A 340 14.38 23.62 16.54
CA VAL A 340 13.18 23.42 15.74
C VAL A 340 13.23 22.11 14.95
N CYS A 341 14.36 21.79 14.30
CA CYS A 341 14.43 20.68 13.34
C CYS A 341 14.27 19.32 14.00
N GLU A 342 15.08 19.03 15.04
CA GLU A 342 15.02 17.70 15.70
C GLU A 342 13.68 17.53 16.42
N ARG A 343 13.20 18.57 17.13
CA ARG A 343 11.90 18.53 17.80
C ARG A 343 10.75 18.34 16.82
N ALA A 344 10.74 19.07 15.69
CA ALA A 344 9.70 18.93 14.68
C ALA A 344 9.71 17.54 14.03
N ALA A 345 10.89 16.97 13.75
CA ALA A 345 11.00 15.60 13.25
C ALA A 345 10.40 14.57 14.22
N MET A 346 10.63 14.78 15.54
CA MET A 346 10.17 13.88 16.60
C MET A 346 8.70 14.01 16.96
N MET A 347 8.01 15.07 16.50
CA MET A 347 6.55 15.20 16.75
C MET A 347 5.71 14.06 16.15
N GLN A 348 6.22 13.37 15.15
CA GLN A 348 5.55 12.27 14.44
C GLN A 348 6.39 10.99 14.40
N ALA A 349 7.54 10.98 15.05
CA ALA A 349 8.50 9.88 15.03
C ALA A 349 8.76 9.33 16.43
N ASP A 350 9.18 8.09 16.49
CA ASP A 350 9.52 7.40 17.75
C ASP A 350 11.01 7.46 18.04
N VAL A 351 11.85 7.58 16.99
CA VAL A 351 13.32 7.60 17.14
C VAL A 351 13.94 8.67 16.24
N LEU A 352 14.92 9.39 16.75
CA LEU A 352 15.74 10.31 15.97
C LEU A 352 16.81 9.50 15.22
N ILE A 353 16.76 9.49 13.90
CA ILE A 353 17.67 8.69 13.04
C ILE A 353 18.81 9.51 12.44
N ALA A 354 18.65 10.82 12.36
CA ALA A 354 19.72 11.73 11.92
C ALA A 354 19.60 13.08 12.65
N ARG A 355 20.71 13.49 13.26
CA ARG A 355 20.82 14.77 13.98
C ARG A 355 20.75 15.95 13.03
N LYS A 356 20.46 17.13 13.58
CA LYS A 356 20.45 18.41 12.85
C LYS A 356 21.76 18.67 12.15
N THR A 357 21.69 18.84 10.84
CA THR A 357 22.81 19.30 10.00
C THR A 357 22.41 20.57 9.24
N ALA A 358 23.36 21.49 9.05
CA ALA A 358 23.14 22.77 8.40
C ALA A 358 23.76 22.81 6.99
N PHE A 359 22.97 23.24 6.00
CA PHE A 359 23.37 23.38 4.59
C PHE A 359 22.99 24.79 4.08
N SER A 360 23.93 25.69 3.94
CA SER A 360 23.74 27.01 3.27
C SER A 360 22.44 27.74 3.67
N GLY A 361 22.10 27.78 4.96
CA GLY A 361 20.90 28.47 5.47
C GLY A 361 19.62 27.61 5.58
N VAL A 362 19.72 26.33 5.25
CA VAL A 362 18.71 25.31 5.55
C VAL A 362 19.27 24.35 6.60
N THR A 363 18.47 23.95 7.55
CA THR A 363 18.80 22.91 8.53
C THR A 363 17.82 21.75 8.37
N ALA A 364 18.32 20.53 8.46
CA ALA A 364 17.52 19.33 8.38
C ALA A 364 17.86 18.35 9.51
N ALA A 365 16.86 17.63 9.99
CA ALA A 365 16.97 16.48 10.89
C ALA A 365 15.97 15.42 10.45
N ALA A 366 16.14 14.18 10.87
CA ALA A 366 15.20 13.11 10.52
C ALA A 366 14.85 12.25 11.74
N GLY A 367 13.57 12.02 11.93
CA GLY A 367 13.02 11.03 12.83
C GLY A 367 12.32 9.91 12.04
N ALA A 368 12.24 8.72 12.60
CA ALA A 368 11.50 7.61 12.01
C ALA A 368 10.42 7.09 12.96
N ALA A 369 9.24 6.82 12.42
CA ALA A 369 8.20 6.09 13.11
C ALA A 369 8.49 4.59 13.07
N LEU A 370 8.37 3.92 14.21
CA LEU A 370 8.54 2.49 14.35
C LEU A 370 7.23 1.77 14.00
N ILE A 371 6.92 1.70 12.69
CA ILE A 371 5.71 1.06 12.19
C ILE A 371 5.80 -0.44 12.48
N PRO A 372 4.89 -1.02 13.31
CA PRO A 372 4.93 -2.43 13.60
C PRO A 372 4.51 -3.25 12.37
N LEU A 373 5.30 -4.25 12.02
CA LEU A 373 5.01 -5.24 10.99
C LEU A 373 4.67 -6.57 11.62
N THR A 374 3.96 -7.45 10.88
CA THR A 374 3.67 -8.80 11.32
C THR A 374 3.84 -9.80 10.19
N PHE A 375 4.26 -11.02 10.51
CA PHE A 375 4.28 -12.14 9.56
C PHE A 375 2.93 -12.87 9.48
N SER A 376 2.01 -12.59 10.39
CA SER A 376 0.65 -13.17 10.43
C SER A 376 -0.29 -12.55 9.40
#